data_e66897fcfe4588eb8bd38a5d34e4a923
#
_entry.id   e66897fcfe4588eb8bd38a5d34e4a923
#
_cell.length_a   1.000
_cell.length_b   1.000
_cell.length_c   1.000
_cell.angle_alpha   90.00
_cell.angle_beta   90.00
_cell.angle_gamma   90.00
#
_symmetry.space_group_name_H-M   'P 1'
#
loop_
_entity.id
_entity.type
_entity.pdbx_description
1 polymer ?
#
loop_
_entity_poly.entity_id
_entity_poly.type
_entity_poly.pdbx_seq_one_letter_code
_entity_poly.pdbx_strand_id
1 'polypeptide(L)'
;MPMSPKGAAMTNLRKKWLRVATIGLPLALVGGGIVVAQIEGPKRGIAPIASAGDFEVTGVSVNVLGNNAFDAREKGWEEAQRIAWAALWRNTHGNAAAGLSDSTLDGIVAAIVVEQEQIGPRRYVAKLGVLFDRA
;
A
#
# COMPACT_ATOMS: atom_id res chain seq x y z
N MET A 1 -0.04 57.59 -28.30
CA MET A 1 -1.46 57.49 -28.60
C MET A 1 -1.90 56.15 -29.19
N PRO A 2 -1.28 55.65 -30.26
CA PRO A 2 -1.79 54.40 -30.86
C PRO A 2 -1.61 53.13 -29.98
N MET A 3 -0.88 53.22 -28.94
CA MET A 3 -0.63 52.03 -28.07
C MET A 3 -1.75 51.69 -27.10
N SER A 4 -2.59 52.62 -26.75
CA SER A 4 -3.70 52.38 -25.81
C SER A 4 -4.75 51.41 -26.33
N PRO A 5 -5.19 51.47 -27.58
CA PRO A 5 -6.14 50.48 -28.10
C PRO A 5 -5.57 49.08 -28.20
N LYS A 6 -4.30 48.97 -28.49
CA LYS A 6 -3.61 47.67 -28.57
C LYS A 6 -3.50 46.99 -27.22
N GLY A 7 -3.25 47.72 -26.19
CA GLY A 7 -3.18 47.19 -24.82
C GLY A 7 -4.51 46.66 -24.33
N ALA A 8 -5.59 47.37 -24.65
CA ALA A 8 -6.94 46.93 -24.33
C ALA A 8 -7.34 45.62 -25.02
N ALA A 9 -6.99 45.48 -26.29
CA ALA A 9 -7.24 44.26 -27.05
C ALA A 9 -6.49 43.05 -26.49
N MET A 10 -5.24 43.21 -26.08
CA MET A 10 -4.47 42.17 -25.46
C MET A 10 -5.02 41.74 -24.09
N THR A 11 -5.53 42.67 -23.33
CA THR A 11 -6.17 42.37 -22.04
C THR A 11 -7.42 41.53 -22.22
N ASN A 12 -8.22 41.80 -23.20
CA ASN A 12 -9.44 41.05 -23.52
C ASN A 12 -9.11 39.60 -23.93
N LEU A 13 -8.10 39.41 -24.71
CA LEU A 13 -7.65 38.09 -25.12
C LEU A 13 -7.22 37.25 -23.92
N ARG A 14 -6.51 37.82 -22.99
CA ARG A 14 -6.08 37.13 -21.77
C ARG A 14 -7.29 36.66 -20.94
N LYS A 15 -8.27 37.48 -20.81
CA LYS A 15 -9.52 37.15 -20.12
C LYS A 15 -10.26 35.98 -20.74
N LYS A 16 -10.27 35.90 -22.04
CA LYS A 16 -10.89 34.78 -22.76
C LYS A 16 -10.16 33.47 -22.52
N TRP A 17 -8.85 33.48 -22.50
CA TRP A 17 -8.06 32.31 -22.25
C TRP A 17 -8.25 31.77 -20.83
N LEU A 18 -8.30 32.65 -19.85
CA LEU A 18 -8.56 32.28 -18.46
C LEU A 18 -9.90 31.61 -18.26
N ARG A 19 -10.93 32.06 -18.98
CA ARG A 19 -12.25 31.44 -18.90
C ARG A 19 -12.27 30.01 -19.43
N VAL A 20 -11.58 29.77 -20.53
CA VAL A 20 -11.47 28.41 -21.09
C VAL A 20 -10.74 27.47 -20.17
N ALA A 21 -9.66 27.92 -19.55
CA ALA A 21 -8.92 27.13 -18.59
C ALA A 21 -9.76 26.75 -17.35
N THR A 22 -10.61 27.67 -16.90
CA THR A 22 -11.49 27.44 -15.74
C THR A 22 -12.56 26.39 -16.03
N ILE A 23 -13.08 26.35 -17.26
CA ILE A 23 -14.11 25.38 -17.66
C ILE A 23 -13.53 23.95 -17.74
N GLY A 24 -12.27 23.80 -18.14
CA GLY A 24 -11.63 22.49 -18.23
C GLY A 24 -11.38 21.81 -16.89
N LEU A 25 -11.09 22.58 -15.85
CA LEU A 25 -10.79 22.07 -14.51
C LEU A 25 -11.95 21.29 -13.86
N PRO A 26 -13.21 21.76 -13.90
CA PRO A 26 -14.31 21.03 -13.28
C PRO A 26 -14.55 19.64 -13.86
N LEU A 27 -14.32 19.47 -15.16
CA LEU A 27 -14.48 18.19 -15.83
C LEU A 27 -13.48 17.14 -15.33
N ALA A 28 -12.24 17.54 -15.07
CA ALA A 28 -11.22 16.65 -14.52
C ALA A 28 -11.57 16.20 -13.09
N LEU A 29 -12.12 17.09 -12.28
CA LEU A 29 -12.56 16.78 -10.92
C LEU A 29 -13.73 15.80 -10.88
N VAL A 30 -14.67 15.91 -11.82
CA VAL A 30 -15.80 14.99 -11.93
C VAL A 30 -15.30 13.58 -12.26
N GLY A 31 -14.35 13.46 -13.16
CA GLY A 31 -13.73 12.18 -13.48
C GLY A 31 -13.04 11.54 -12.26
N GLY A 32 -12.35 12.33 -11.45
CA GLY A 32 -11.74 11.85 -10.21
C GLY A 32 -12.77 11.36 -9.19
N GLY A 33 -13.92 12.01 -9.08
CA GLY A 33 -14.98 11.59 -8.16
C GLY A 33 -15.57 10.23 -8.49
N ILE A 34 -15.68 9.88 -9.75
CA ILE A 34 -16.17 8.56 -10.19
C ILE A 34 -15.23 7.45 -9.76
N VAL A 35 -13.92 7.67 -9.83
CA VAL A 35 -12.92 6.68 -9.42
C VAL A 35 -13.01 6.40 -7.92
N VAL A 36 -13.24 7.42 -7.10
CA VAL A 36 -13.41 7.25 -5.65
C VAL A 36 -14.64 6.40 -5.32
N ALA A 37 -15.73 6.59 -6.04
CA ALA A 37 -16.95 5.81 -5.83
C ALA A 37 -16.75 4.31 -6.09
N GLN A 38 -15.85 3.94 -6.98
CA GLN A 38 -15.55 2.53 -7.28
C GLN A 38 -14.78 1.84 -6.14
N ILE A 39 -14.09 2.59 -5.30
CA ILE A 39 -13.34 2.07 -4.16
C ILE A 39 -14.28 1.63 -3.04
N GLU A 40 -15.49 2.12 -3.02
CA GLU A 40 -16.48 1.73 -2.04
C GLU A 40 -17.04 0.31 -2.26
N GLY A 41 -16.91 -0.22 -3.45
CA GLY A 41 -17.38 -1.57 -3.77
C GLY A 41 -16.80 -2.67 -2.88
N PRO A 42 -15.50 -2.68 -2.59
CA PRO A 42 -14.89 -3.68 -1.71
C PRO A 42 -15.31 -3.58 -0.25
N LYS A 43 -15.78 -2.45 0.20
CA LYS A 43 -16.20 -2.25 1.59
C LYS A 43 -17.51 -2.95 1.95
N ARG A 44 -18.19 -3.49 0.98
CA ARG A 44 -19.38 -4.31 1.21
C ARG A 44 -19.04 -5.74 1.60
N GLY A 45 -17.77 -6.09 1.54
CA GLY A 45 -17.30 -7.32 2.10
C GLY A 45 -17.45 -7.31 3.61
N ILE A 46 -17.57 -8.45 4.16
CA ILE A 46 -17.59 -8.83 5.55
C ILE A 46 -16.84 -7.80 6.40
N ALA A 47 -17.51 -7.19 7.34
CA ALA A 47 -16.88 -6.30 8.29
C ALA A 47 -15.65 -7.02 8.86
N PRO A 48 -14.45 -6.41 8.81
CA PRO A 48 -13.28 -7.05 9.38
C PRO A 48 -13.61 -7.37 10.83
N ILE A 49 -13.44 -8.63 11.18
CA ILE A 49 -13.61 -9.07 12.55
C ILE A 49 -12.60 -8.25 13.35
N ALA A 50 -13.09 -7.35 14.17
CA ALA A 50 -12.26 -6.41 14.92
C ALA A 50 -11.18 -7.12 15.76
N SER A 51 -11.37 -8.38 16.01
CA SER A 51 -10.46 -9.24 16.73
C SER A 51 -9.25 -9.73 15.93
N ALA A 52 -9.25 -9.64 14.60
CA ALA A 52 -8.11 -10.06 13.78
C ALA A 52 -7.00 -9.00 13.77
N GLY A 53 -7.34 -7.73 13.95
CA GLY A 53 -6.37 -6.64 13.88
C GLY A 53 -5.27 -6.68 14.95
N ASP A 54 -5.56 -7.27 16.10
CA ASP A 54 -4.61 -7.30 17.23
C ASP A 54 -3.44 -8.26 16.98
N PHE A 55 -3.60 -9.24 16.10
CA PHE A 55 -2.63 -10.28 15.80
C PHE A 55 -2.16 -10.24 14.33
N GLU A 56 -2.44 -9.17 13.66
CA GLU A 56 -2.03 -8.96 12.28
C GLU A 56 -0.96 -7.87 12.19
N VAL A 57 0.09 -8.16 11.46
CA VAL A 57 1.12 -7.18 11.11
C VAL A 57 1.14 -7.02 9.59
N THR A 58 0.77 -5.84 9.13
CA THR A 58 0.72 -5.51 7.69
C THR A 58 1.95 -4.74 7.25
N GLY A 59 2.18 -4.69 5.95
CA GLY A 59 3.22 -3.85 5.37
C GLY A 59 4.64 -4.34 5.62
N VAL A 60 4.82 -5.63 5.87
CA VAL A 60 6.14 -6.23 6.08
C VAL A 60 6.86 -6.34 4.74
N SER A 61 7.94 -5.60 4.56
CA SER A 61 8.74 -5.59 3.34
C SER A 61 9.88 -6.58 3.44
N VAL A 62 10.03 -7.43 2.43
CA VAL A 62 11.12 -8.37 2.30
C VAL A 62 11.80 -8.25 0.92
N ASN A 63 13.10 -8.52 0.88
CA ASN A 63 13.90 -8.56 -0.34
C ASN A 63 14.98 -9.61 -0.15
N VAL A 64 14.76 -10.78 -0.69
CA VAL A 64 15.55 -11.97 -0.37
C VAL A 64 16.05 -12.64 -1.65
N LEU A 65 17.28 -13.13 -1.60
CA LEU A 65 17.88 -13.97 -2.63
C LEU A 65 17.78 -15.43 -2.25
N GLY A 66 17.55 -16.27 -3.23
CA GLY A 66 17.54 -17.71 -3.10
C GLY A 66 18.27 -18.41 -4.23
N ASN A 67 18.29 -19.72 -4.19
CA ASN A 67 18.88 -20.55 -5.24
C ASN A 67 18.02 -20.56 -6.53
N ASN A 68 16.73 -20.40 -6.36
CA ASN A 68 15.73 -20.28 -7.41
C ASN A 68 14.56 -19.44 -6.90
N ALA A 69 13.56 -19.22 -7.72
CA ALA A 69 12.40 -18.40 -7.38
C ALA A 69 11.61 -18.96 -6.19
N PHE A 70 11.44 -20.25 -6.11
CA PHE A 70 10.72 -20.92 -5.01
C PHE A 70 11.47 -20.77 -3.69
N ASP A 71 12.76 -21.10 -3.68
CA ASP A 71 13.61 -20.94 -2.50
C ASP A 71 13.65 -19.49 -1.99
N ALA A 72 13.76 -18.53 -2.90
CA ALA A 72 13.73 -17.11 -2.56
C ALA A 72 12.41 -16.71 -1.90
N ARG A 73 11.28 -17.21 -2.41
CA ARG A 73 9.95 -16.95 -1.84
C ARG A 73 9.81 -17.55 -0.44
N GLU A 74 10.20 -18.79 -0.24
CA GLU A 74 10.14 -19.42 1.08
C GLU A 74 10.97 -18.63 2.10
N LYS A 75 12.21 -18.29 1.76
CA LYS A 75 13.07 -17.46 2.61
C LYS A 75 12.46 -16.09 2.88
N GLY A 76 11.78 -15.51 1.91
CA GLY A 76 11.07 -14.25 2.06
C GLY A 76 9.92 -14.36 3.07
N TRP A 77 9.17 -15.42 3.05
CA TRP A 77 8.09 -15.66 4.00
C TRP A 77 8.61 -15.91 5.41
N GLU A 78 9.68 -16.68 5.56
CA GLU A 78 10.34 -16.86 6.86
C GLU A 78 10.84 -15.53 7.43
N GLU A 79 11.46 -14.71 6.60
CA GLU A 79 11.92 -13.38 7.00
C GLU A 79 10.74 -12.48 7.41
N ALA A 80 9.65 -12.51 6.65
CA ALA A 80 8.44 -11.76 6.99
C ALA A 80 7.86 -12.18 8.34
N GLN A 81 7.84 -13.47 8.62
CA GLN A 81 7.37 -13.99 9.92
C GLN A 81 8.23 -13.49 11.07
N ARG A 82 9.55 -13.48 10.91
CA ARG A 82 10.48 -12.97 11.94
C ARG A 82 10.27 -11.46 12.18
N ILE A 83 10.16 -10.69 11.12
CA ILE A 83 9.93 -9.25 11.22
C ILE A 83 8.57 -8.96 11.88
N ALA A 84 7.54 -9.65 11.44
CA ALA A 84 6.18 -9.49 11.96
C ALA A 84 6.09 -9.86 13.45
N TRP A 85 6.72 -10.96 13.84
CA TRP A 85 6.78 -11.37 15.25
C TRP A 85 7.45 -10.30 16.13
N ALA A 86 8.59 -9.80 15.70
CA ALA A 86 9.31 -8.75 16.42
C ALA A 86 8.47 -7.48 16.55
N ALA A 87 7.75 -7.10 15.50
CA ALA A 87 6.86 -5.94 15.52
C ALA A 87 5.66 -6.16 16.45
N LEU A 88 5.00 -7.30 16.37
CA LEU A 88 3.87 -7.65 17.22
C LEU A 88 4.25 -7.64 18.69
N TRP A 89 5.37 -8.28 19.03
CA TRP A 89 5.86 -8.30 20.40
C TRP A 89 6.19 -6.92 20.94
N ARG A 90 6.86 -6.11 20.15
CA ARG A 90 7.19 -4.73 20.53
C ARG A 90 5.94 -3.88 20.76
N ASN A 91 4.93 -4.03 19.93
CA ASN A 91 3.69 -3.29 20.05
C ASN A 91 2.87 -3.69 21.28
N THR A 92 2.96 -4.93 21.70
CA THR A 92 2.20 -5.46 22.83
C THR A 92 2.96 -5.38 24.17
N HIS A 93 4.28 -5.50 24.17
CA HIS A 93 5.11 -5.58 25.37
C HIS A 93 6.10 -4.42 25.51
N GLY A 94 6.32 -3.61 24.49
CA GLY A 94 7.19 -2.44 24.52
C GLY A 94 8.70 -2.75 24.55
N ASN A 95 9.11 -4.00 24.48
CA ASN A 95 10.52 -4.42 24.48
C ASN A 95 10.82 -5.36 23.30
N ALA A 96 12.11 -5.69 23.14
CA ALA A 96 12.53 -6.59 22.07
C ALA A 96 11.97 -8.00 22.30
N ALA A 97 11.53 -8.63 21.21
CA ALA A 97 11.04 -9.99 21.23
C ALA A 97 12.20 -10.98 21.47
N ALA A 98 11.91 -12.06 22.20
CA ALA A 98 12.75 -13.23 22.18
C ALA A 98 12.75 -13.84 20.77
N GLY A 99 13.90 -14.28 20.30
CA GLY A 99 13.99 -14.98 19.02
C GLY A 99 13.27 -16.33 19.09
N LEU A 100 12.34 -16.54 18.16
CA LEU A 100 11.72 -17.84 17.96
C LEU A 100 12.33 -18.53 16.74
N SER A 101 12.38 -19.85 16.76
CA SER A 101 12.80 -20.61 15.58
C SER A 101 11.80 -20.47 14.44
N ASP A 102 12.25 -20.62 13.21
CA ASP A 102 11.37 -20.53 12.04
C ASP A 102 10.24 -21.57 12.09
N SER A 103 10.51 -22.77 12.57
CA SER A 103 9.49 -23.80 12.74
C SER A 103 8.44 -23.42 13.79
N THR A 104 8.83 -22.77 14.87
CA THR A 104 7.90 -22.28 15.88
C THR A 104 7.03 -21.16 15.33
N LEU A 105 7.64 -20.21 14.62
CA LEU A 105 6.90 -19.13 13.96
C LEU A 105 5.89 -19.66 12.94
N ASP A 106 6.31 -20.61 12.12
CA ASP A 106 5.43 -21.24 11.14
C ASP A 106 4.21 -21.91 11.79
N GLY A 107 4.42 -22.49 12.98
CA GLY A 107 3.35 -23.10 13.75
C GLY A 107 2.32 -22.13 14.34
N ILE A 108 2.69 -20.86 14.57
CA ILE A 108 1.79 -19.85 15.15
C ILE A 108 1.26 -18.85 14.12
N VAL A 109 1.72 -18.90 12.89
CA VAL A 109 1.21 -18.07 11.79
C VAL A 109 -0.01 -18.73 11.18
N ALA A 110 -1.14 -18.04 11.25
CA ALA A 110 -2.39 -18.51 10.67
C ALA A 110 -2.46 -18.27 9.15
N ALA A 111 -1.93 -17.14 8.68
CA ALA A 111 -1.94 -16.80 7.28
C ALA A 111 -0.88 -15.76 6.92
N ILE A 112 -0.42 -15.82 5.68
CA ILE A 112 0.39 -14.77 5.06
C ILE A 112 -0.43 -14.17 3.93
N VAL A 113 -0.60 -12.86 3.94
CA VAL A 113 -1.33 -12.11 2.93
C VAL A 113 -0.32 -11.41 2.01
N VAL A 114 -0.39 -11.66 0.74
CA VAL A 114 0.46 -11.00 -0.24
C VAL A 114 -0.18 -9.69 -0.65
N GLU A 115 0.40 -8.57 -0.22
CA GLU A 115 -0.06 -7.24 -0.61
C GLU A 115 0.54 -6.82 -1.95
N GLN A 116 1.84 -7.05 -2.11
CA GLN A 116 2.58 -6.82 -3.35
C GLN A 116 3.67 -7.89 -3.48
N GLU A 117 3.94 -8.33 -4.70
CA GLU A 117 4.91 -9.39 -4.94
C GLU A 117 5.60 -9.21 -6.29
N GLN A 118 6.91 -9.39 -6.29
CA GLN A 118 7.73 -9.48 -7.50
C GLN A 118 8.64 -10.69 -7.39
N ILE A 119 8.47 -11.62 -8.30
CA ILE A 119 9.23 -12.86 -8.32
C ILE A 119 10.24 -12.80 -9.46
N GLY A 120 11.52 -12.81 -9.13
CA GLY A 120 12.61 -12.97 -10.07
C GLY A 120 13.14 -14.41 -10.08
N PRO A 121 14.07 -14.75 -10.98
CA PRO A 121 14.63 -16.11 -11.07
C PRO A 121 15.31 -16.58 -9.78
N ARG A 122 15.89 -15.65 -9.01
CA ARG A 122 16.60 -15.93 -7.75
C ARG A 122 16.33 -14.89 -6.68
N ARG A 123 15.34 -14.03 -6.87
CA ARG A 123 15.02 -12.93 -5.96
C ARG A 123 13.52 -12.86 -5.71
N TYR A 124 13.17 -12.63 -4.48
CA TYR A 124 11.80 -12.37 -4.06
C TYR A 124 11.72 -11.03 -3.36
N VAL A 125 10.91 -10.14 -3.88
CA VAL A 125 10.62 -8.84 -3.28
C VAL A 125 9.13 -8.76 -3.03
N ALA A 126 8.73 -8.53 -1.80
CA ALA A 126 7.31 -8.50 -1.47
C ALA A 126 7.01 -7.58 -0.32
N LYS A 127 5.74 -7.20 -0.26
CA LYS A 127 5.11 -6.57 0.87
C LYS A 127 4.01 -7.49 1.36
N LEU A 128 4.11 -7.92 2.60
CA LEU A 128 3.30 -9.01 3.14
C LEU A 128 2.59 -8.57 4.42
N GLY A 129 1.43 -9.15 4.64
CA GLY A 129 0.78 -9.15 5.93
C GLY A 129 0.92 -10.51 6.59
N VAL A 130 1.16 -10.55 7.88
CA VAL A 130 1.26 -11.79 8.65
C VAL A 130 0.21 -11.79 9.74
N LEU A 131 -0.64 -12.81 9.72
CA LEU A 131 -1.66 -13.02 10.72
C LEU A 131 -1.25 -14.16 11.63
N PHE A 132 -1.16 -13.88 12.92
CA PHE A 132 -0.83 -14.87 13.94
C PHE A 132 -2.09 -15.50 14.53
N ASP A 133 -1.99 -16.79 14.88
CA ASP A 133 -3.07 -17.52 15.48
C ASP A 133 -3.31 -17.09 16.93
N ARG A 134 -4.54 -17.20 17.36
CA ARG A 134 -5.00 -16.83 18.69
C ARG A 134 -4.96 -17.99 19.68
N ALA A 135 -4.08 -18.84 19.63
CA ALA A 135 -4.10 -20.00 20.51
C ALA A 135 -4.30 -19.66 22.00
#